data_862b775a194766917fd19911a2fa5aaf
#
_entry.id   862b775a194766917fd19911a2fa5aaf
#
_cell.length_a   1.000
_cell.length_b   1.000
_cell.length_c   1.000
_cell.angle_alpha   90.00
_cell.angle_beta   90.00
_cell.angle_gamma   90.00
#
_symmetry.space_group_name_H-M   'P 1'
#
loop_
_entity.id
_entity.type
_entity.pdbx_description
1 polymer ?
#
loop_
_entity_poly.entity_id
_entity_poly.type
_entity_poly.pdbx_seq_one_letter_code
_entity_poly.pdbx_strand_id
1 'polypeptide(L)'
;PGVSVANFLRTAATQIRGEAPKLLAWNREMKAAMAQLDMDPAFSGRSVNEGFSGGEKKRHEILQMEMLKPKIAILDETDSGLDVDALKVVSEGVNRVRAGGETGTLLITHYTRILRYIEPDFVHVLVDGRIVEEGGRELAQVLEDSGYERFRPATAS
;
A
#
# COMPACT_ATOMS: atom_id res chain seq x y z
N PRO A 1 -17.59 -4.80 12.99
CA PRO A 1 -18.30 -5.93 12.38
C PRO A 1 -19.60 -5.46 11.73
N GLY A 2 -19.97 -6.03 10.57
CA GLY A 2 -21.26 -5.74 9.91
C GLY A 2 -21.31 -4.51 9.00
N VAL A 3 -20.23 -3.75 8.85
CA VAL A 3 -20.17 -2.63 7.88
C VAL A 3 -19.51 -3.10 6.60
N SER A 4 -20.21 -2.99 5.47
CA SER A 4 -19.65 -3.38 4.17
C SER A 4 -18.51 -2.46 3.73
N VAL A 5 -17.56 -2.99 2.93
CA VAL A 5 -16.46 -2.23 2.34
C VAL A 5 -16.99 -0.97 1.63
N ALA A 6 -18.06 -1.10 0.83
CA ALA A 6 -18.65 0.02 0.12
C ALA A 6 -19.16 1.13 1.06
N ASN A 7 -19.86 0.77 2.13
CA ASN A 7 -20.38 1.73 3.10
C ASN A 7 -19.26 2.38 3.92
N PHE A 8 -18.26 1.58 4.34
CA PHE A 8 -17.10 2.07 5.06
C PHE A 8 -16.36 3.13 4.24
N LEU A 9 -15.97 2.80 3.01
CA LEU A 9 -15.23 3.71 2.13
C LEU A 9 -16.03 4.97 1.79
N ARG A 10 -17.32 4.83 1.52
CA ARG A 10 -18.17 5.99 1.22
C ARG A 10 -18.32 6.92 2.42
N THR A 11 -18.48 6.37 3.63
CA THR A 11 -18.55 7.16 4.86
C THR A 11 -17.24 7.89 5.12
N ALA A 12 -16.10 7.19 4.99
CA ALA A 12 -14.78 7.79 5.14
C ALA A 12 -14.56 8.93 4.11
N ALA A 13 -14.88 8.67 2.83
CA ALA A 13 -14.78 9.68 1.78
C ALA A 13 -15.68 10.90 2.03
N THR A 14 -16.88 10.70 2.59
CA THR A 14 -17.78 11.79 2.97
C THR A 14 -17.14 12.69 4.02
N GLN A 15 -16.50 12.12 5.03
CA GLN A 15 -15.82 12.88 6.08
C GLN A 15 -14.61 13.66 5.54
N ILE A 16 -13.84 13.04 4.66
CA ILE A 16 -12.63 13.68 4.06
C ILE A 16 -13.01 14.81 3.10
N ARG A 17 -14.05 14.60 2.27
CA ARG A 17 -14.46 15.55 1.22
C ARG A 17 -15.45 16.63 1.71
N GLY A 18 -16.02 16.46 2.91
CA GLY A 18 -17.05 17.35 3.46
C GLY A 18 -18.46 17.13 2.87
N GLU A 19 -18.59 16.32 1.81
CA GLU A 19 -19.87 15.98 1.17
C GLU A 19 -19.91 14.52 0.73
N ALA A 20 -21.10 13.94 0.68
CA ALA A 20 -21.26 12.56 0.25
C ALA A 20 -21.05 12.43 -1.27
N PRO A 21 -20.20 11.51 -1.74
CA PRO A 21 -20.04 11.27 -3.17
C PRO A 21 -21.37 10.85 -3.82
N LYS A 22 -21.62 11.29 -5.07
CA LYS A 22 -22.79 10.85 -5.84
C LYS A 22 -22.73 9.34 -6.07
N LEU A 23 -23.78 8.63 -5.66
CA LEU A 23 -23.77 7.16 -5.55
C LEU A 23 -23.37 6.44 -6.84
N LEU A 24 -23.92 6.85 -7.98
CA LEU A 24 -23.61 6.21 -9.28
C LEU A 24 -22.14 6.41 -9.69
N ALA A 25 -21.62 7.63 -9.53
CA ALA A 25 -20.21 7.92 -9.82
C ALA A 25 -19.27 7.18 -8.87
N TRP A 26 -19.59 7.18 -7.58
CA TRP A 26 -18.85 6.44 -6.55
C TRP A 26 -18.78 4.94 -6.83
N ASN A 27 -19.90 4.30 -7.12
CA ASN A 27 -19.94 2.87 -7.41
C ASN A 27 -19.15 2.52 -8.67
N ARG A 28 -19.16 3.38 -9.68
CA ARG A 28 -18.37 3.19 -10.91
C ARG A 28 -16.87 3.34 -10.63
N GLU A 29 -16.46 4.36 -9.86
CA GLU A 29 -15.07 4.59 -9.45
C GLU A 29 -14.55 3.39 -8.64
N MET A 30 -15.31 2.95 -7.63
CA MET A 30 -14.94 1.82 -6.79
C MET A 30 -14.81 0.52 -7.60
N LYS A 31 -15.76 0.25 -8.50
CA LYS A 31 -15.72 -0.93 -9.36
C LYS A 31 -14.49 -0.92 -10.29
N ALA A 32 -14.12 0.24 -10.83
CA ALA A 32 -12.93 0.39 -11.64
C ALA A 32 -11.64 0.17 -10.82
N ALA A 33 -11.55 0.76 -9.62
CA ALA A 33 -10.41 0.55 -8.72
C ALA A 33 -10.27 -0.93 -8.29
N MET A 34 -11.38 -1.59 -7.96
CA MET A 34 -11.37 -3.03 -7.63
C MET A 34 -10.88 -3.89 -8.79
N ALA A 35 -11.31 -3.60 -10.03
CA ALA A 35 -10.87 -4.33 -11.21
C ALA A 35 -9.36 -4.18 -11.44
N GLN A 36 -8.78 -3.01 -11.17
CA GLN A 36 -7.33 -2.76 -11.28
C GLN A 36 -6.51 -3.47 -10.18
N LEU A 37 -7.17 -3.90 -9.12
CA LEU A 37 -6.56 -4.63 -8.00
C LEU A 37 -6.88 -6.13 -8.04
N ASP A 38 -7.43 -6.65 -9.14
CA ASP A 38 -7.89 -8.03 -9.28
C ASP A 38 -8.81 -8.48 -8.14
N MET A 39 -9.72 -7.59 -7.73
CA MET A 39 -10.71 -7.85 -6.69
C MET A 39 -12.07 -8.18 -7.29
N ASP A 40 -12.71 -9.24 -6.81
CA ASP A 40 -14.08 -9.57 -7.19
C ASP A 40 -15.02 -8.39 -6.78
N PRO A 41 -15.89 -7.90 -7.68
CA PRO A 41 -16.87 -6.86 -7.34
C PRO A 41 -17.76 -7.21 -6.15
N ALA A 42 -18.04 -8.49 -5.89
CA ALA A 42 -18.80 -8.95 -4.73
C ALA A 42 -18.12 -8.58 -3.40
N PHE A 43 -16.81 -8.35 -3.41
CA PHE A 43 -16.04 -7.93 -2.23
C PHE A 43 -16.55 -6.63 -1.62
N SER A 44 -17.11 -5.73 -2.42
CA SER A 44 -17.69 -4.46 -1.95
C SER A 44 -18.83 -4.62 -0.94
N GLY A 45 -19.55 -5.75 -1.00
CA GLY A 45 -20.62 -6.09 -0.08
C GLY A 45 -20.19 -6.81 1.20
N ARG A 46 -18.93 -7.29 1.27
CA ARG A 46 -18.42 -8.01 2.44
C ARG A 46 -18.13 -7.06 3.59
N SER A 47 -18.28 -7.54 4.82
CA SER A 47 -17.91 -6.79 6.01
C SER A 47 -16.41 -6.53 6.06
N VAL A 48 -16.02 -5.31 6.42
CA VAL A 48 -14.60 -4.90 6.50
C VAL A 48 -13.82 -5.81 7.45
N ASN A 49 -12.70 -6.33 6.96
CA ASN A 49 -11.77 -7.20 7.68
C ASN A 49 -12.35 -8.54 8.19
N GLU A 50 -13.58 -8.88 7.82
CA GLU A 50 -14.23 -10.11 8.27
C GLU A 50 -14.00 -11.22 7.22
N GLY A 51 -13.24 -12.24 7.63
CA GLY A 51 -12.93 -13.39 6.77
C GLY A 51 -12.06 -13.06 5.54
N PHE A 52 -11.32 -11.95 5.56
CA PHE A 52 -10.39 -11.62 4.48
C PHE A 52 -9.13 -12.48 4.58
N SER A 53 -8.69 -13.02 3.45
CA SER A 53 -7.35 -13.58 3.30
C SER A 53 -6.27 -12.49 3.45
N GLY A 54 -5.01 -12.88 3.65
CA GLY A 54 -3.90 -11.93 3.72
C GLY A 54 -3.81 -11.04 2.46
N GLY A 55 -3.90 -11.65 1.27
CA GLY A 55 -3.87 -10.92 0.01
C GLY A 55 -5.07 -9.98 -0.19
N GLU A 56 -6.29 -10.41 0.21
CA GLU A 56 -7.48 -9.55 0.17
C GLU A 56 -7.35 -8.33 1.09
N LYS A 57 -6.76 -8.50 2.29
CA LYS A 57 -6.48 -7.38 3.20
C LYS A 57 -5.55 -6.35 2.56
N LYS A 58 -4.45 -6.81 1.95
CA LYS A 58 -3.48 -5.91 1.30
C LYS A 58 -4.08 -5.19 0.09
N ARG A 59 -4.82 -5.89 -0.77
CA ARG A 59 -5.57 -5.24 -1.87
C ARG A 59 -6.59 -4.23 -1.35
N HIS A 60 -7.27 -4.54 -0.24
CA HIS A 60 -8.21 -3.61 0.39
C HIS A 60 -7.51 -2.37 0.97
N GLU A 61 -6.31 -2.48 1.51
CA GLU A 61 -5.49 -1.33 1.94
C GLU A 61 -5.23 -0.38 0.75
N ILE A 62 -4.86 -0.93 -0.40
CA ILE A 62 -4.63 -0.12 -1.61
C ILE A 62 -5.93 0.45 -2.16
N LEU A 63 -7.03 -0.32 -2.15
CA LEU A 63 -8.35 0.19 -2.52
C LEU A 63 -8.75 1.40 -1.67
N GLN A 64 -8.50 1.37 -0.36
CA GLN A 64 -8.71 2.52 0.52
C GLN A 64 -7.88 3.73 0.06
N MET A 65 -6.60 3.52 -0.23
CA MET A 65 -5.70 4.56 -0.68
C MET A 65 -6.19 5.21 -2.00
N GLU A 66 -6.60 4.39 -2.99
CA GLU A 66 -7.13 4.87 -4.27
C GLU A 66 -8.45 5.65 -4.12
N MET A 67 -9.35 5.17 -3.26
CA MET A 67 -10.68 5.79 -3.09
C MET A 67 -10.67 7.03 -2.20
N LEU A 68 -9.82 7.06 -1.18
CA LEU A 68 -9.75 8.14 -0.21
C LEU A 68 -8.78 9.25 -0.61
N LYS A 69 -7.79 8.95 -1.45
CA LYS A 69 -6.76 9.88 -1.94
C LYS A 69 -6.13 10.71 -0.81
N PRO A 70 -5.50 10.04 0.16
CA PRO A 70 -4.93 10.72 1.33
C PRO A 70 -3.75 11.61 0.90
N LYS A 71 -3.49 12.70 1.65
CA LYS A 71 -2.26 13.50 1.44
C LYS A 71 -1.00 12.74 1.87
N ILE A 72 -1.12 11.87 2.87
CA ILE A 72 -0.03 11.02 3.36
C ILE A 72 -0.60 9.61 3.54
N ALA A 73 0.08 8.63 2.95
CA ALA A 73 -0.19 7.20 3.13
C ALA A 73 0.99 6.54 3.83
N ILE A 74 0.71 5.76 4.88
CA ILE A 74 1.71 4.94 5.58
C ILE A 74 1.35 3.49 5.27
N LEU A 75 2.27 2.79 4.59
CA LEU A 75 2.13 1.40 4.16
C LEU A 75 3.11 0.55 4.97
N ASP A 76 2.59 -0.11 5.99
CA ASP A 76 3.38 -0.91 6.93
C ASP A 76 3.32 -2.39 6.53
N GLU A 77 4.45 -2.94 6.08
CA GLU A 77 4.59 -4.32 5.61
C GLU A 77 3.50 -4.77 4.62
N THR A 78 3.10 -3.87 3.70
CA THR A 78 2.04 -4.14 2.72
C THR A 78 2.41 -5.27 1.74
N ASP A 79 3.69 -5.60 1.63
CA ASP A 79 4.23 -6.69 0.81
C ASP A 79 4.35 -8.04 1.55
N SER A 80 4.12 -8.06 2.85
CA SER A 80 4.24 -9.26 3.67
C SER A 80 3.18 -10.30 3.31
N GLY A 81 3.62 -11.56 3.09
CA GLY A 81 2.73 -12.69 2.78
C GLY A 81 2.11 -12.67 1.38
N LEU A 82 2.54 -11.77 0.49
CA LEU A 82 2.10 -11.76 -0.91
C LEU A 82 2.99 -12.66 -1.77
N ASP A 83 2.37 -13.35 -2.72
CA ASP A 83 3.08 -13.94 -3.86
C ASP A 83 3.51 -12.85 -4.85
N VAL A 84 4.24 -13.25 -5.90
CA VAL A 84 4.83 -12.32 -6.88
C VAL A 84 3.74 -11.55 -7.64
N ASP A 85 2.64 -12.21 -8.00
CA ASP A 85 1.58 -11.60 -8.79
C ASP A 85 0.77 -10.61 -7.94
N ALA A 86 0.42 -10.99 -6.71
CA ALA A 86 -0.25 -10.10 -5.78
C ALA A 86 0.63 -8.89 -5.39
N LEU A 87 1.93 -9.10 -5.22
CA LEU A 87 2.89 -8.02 -4.96
C LEU A 87 2.91 -7.01 -6.12
N LYS A 88 2.93 -7.49 -7.36
CA LYS A 88 2.89 -6.64 -8.55
C LYS A 88 1.62 -5.79 -8.58
N VAL A 89 0.45 -6.41 -8.42
CA VAL A 89 -0.86 -5.72 -8.42
C VAL A 89 -0.92 -4.63 -7.34
N VAL A 90 -0.49 -4.96 -6.12
CA VAL A 90 -0.45 -4.01 -4.99
C VAL A 90 0.51 -2.85 -5.30
N SER A 91 1.70 -3.15 -5.80
CA SER A 91 2.71 -2.13 -6.14
C SER A 91 2.24 -1.20 -7.27
N GLU A 92 1.59 -1.74 -8.30
CA GLU A 92 0.98 -0.93 -9.37
C GLU A 92 -0.11 0.00 -8.82
N GLY A 93 -0.91 -0.46 -7.85
CA GLY A 93 -1.88 0.37 -7.13
C GLY A 93 -1.22 1.55 -6.41
N VAL A 94 -0.16 1.30 -5.65
CA VAL A 94 0.64 2.35 -5.00
C VAL A 94 1.18 3.35 -6.02
N ASN A 95 1.75 2.85 -7.12
CA ASN A 95 2.32 3.70 -8.17
C ASN A 95 1.25 4.57 -8.85
N ARG A 96 0.04 4.05 -9.08
CA ARG A 96 -1.08 4.84 -9.63
C ARG A 96 -1.44 6.02 -8.73
N VAL A 97 -1.53 5.80 -7.42
CA VAL A 97 -1.84 6.88 -6.47
C VAL A 97 -0.72 7.91 -6.41
N ARG A 98 0.54 7.47 -6.40
CA ARG A 98 1.72 8.36 -6.44
C ARG A 98 1.79 9.20 -7.72
N ALA A 99 1.46 8.59 -8.87
CA ALA A 99 1.45 9.30 -10.17
C ALA A 99 0.48 10.49 -10.20
N GLY A 100 -0.55 10.51 -9.35
CA GLY A 100 -1.43 11.65 -9.15
C GLY A 100 -0.76 12.87 -8.51
N GLY A 101 0.43 12.70 -7.91
CA GLY A 101 1.28 13.78 -7.38
C GLY A 101 0.79 14.43 -6.08
N GLU A 102 -0.35 14.01 -5.54
CA GLU A 102 -0.95 14.63 -4.34
C GLU A 102 -0.73 13.83 -3.05
N THR A 103 -0.24 12.58 -3.16
CA THR A 103 -0.05 11.67 -2.02
C THR A 103 1.43 11.43 -1.74
N GLY A 104 1.92 11.88 -0.58
CA GLY A 104 3.19 11.41 -0.03
C GLY A 104 3.03 9.99 0.51
N THR A 105 3.95 9.08 0.19
CA THR A 105 3.86 7.68 0.61
C THR A 105 5.09 7.30 1.45
N LEU A 106 4.86 6.87 2.68
CA LEU A 106 5.86 6.20 3.51
C LEU A 106 5.65 4.68 3.42
N LEU A 107 6.61 3.99 2.84
CA LEU A 107 6.60 2.53 2.75
C LEU A 107 7.58 1.96 3.78
N ILE A 108 7.09 1.13 4.69
CA ILE A 108 7.88 0.40 5.68
C ILE A 108 7.90 -1.07 5.24
N THR A 109 9.08 -1.60 5.00
CA THR A 109 9.27 -3.00 4.59
C THR A 109 10.63 -3.52 5.03
N HIS A 110 10.70 -4.81 5.25
CA HIS A 110 11.96 -5.55 5.44
C HIS A 110 12.29 -6.46 4.23
N TYR A 111 11.49 -6.39 3.16
CA TYR A 111 11.72 -7.14 1.93
C TYR A 111 12.13 -6.21 0.79
N THR A 112 13.32 -6.41 0.27
CA THR A 112 13.83 -5.61 -0.87
C THR A 112 13.07 -5.85 -2.17
N ARG A 113 12.37 -7.00 -2.30
CA ARG A 113 11.65 -7.39 -3.53
C ARG A 113 10.60 -6.37 -3.99
N ILE A 114 10.01 -5.58 -3.07
CA ILE A 114 9.03 -4.54 -3.44
C ILE A 114 9.69 -3.39 -4.20
N LEU A 115 10.98 -3.15 -3.98
CA LEU A 115 11.75 -2.09 -4.64
C LEU A 115 11.88 -2.31 -6.16
N ARG A 116 11.65 -3.56 -6.64
CA ARG A 116 11.57 -3.86 -8.08
C ARG A 116 10.37 -3.25 -8.76
N TYR A 117 9.33 -2.94 -8.01
CA TYR A 117 8.05 -2.45 -8.51
C TYR A 117 7.76 -1.01 -8.09
N ILE A 118 8.25 -0.61 -6.91
CA ILE A 118 8.06 0.75 -6.37
C ILE A 118 9.44 1.39 -6.23
N GLU A 119 9.69 2.40 -7.06
CA GLU A 119 10.93 3.15 -7.03
C GLU A 119 10.81 4.28 -5.99
N PRO A 120 11.61 4.25 -4.89
CA PRO A 120 11.54 5.27 -3.86
C PRO A 120 12.33 6.53 -4.29
N ASP A 121 11.88 7.70 -3.82
CA ASP A 121 12.63 8.95 -3.95
C ASP A 121 13.71 9.05 -2.86
N PHE A 122 13.39 8.55 -1.65
CA PHE A 122 14.27 8.52 -0.48
C PHE A 122 14.23 7.17 0.20
N VAL A 123 15.35 6.72 0.72
CA VAL A 123 15.52 5.48 1.46
C VAL A 123 16.20 5.77 2.79
N HIS A 124 15.62 5.25 3.87
CA HIS A 124 16.18 5.27 5.21
C HIS A 124 16.35 3.84 5.70
N VAL A 125 17.56 3.45 6.05
CA VAL A 125 17.86 2.12 6.60
C VAL A 125 17.78 2.19 8.12
N LEU A 126 16.81 1.49 8.70
CA LEU A 126 16.55 1.45 10.14
C LEU A 126 17.10 0.14 10.74
N VAL A 127 18.01 0.25 11.70
CA VAL A 127 18.56 -0.90 12.45
C VAL A 127 18.56 -0.55 13.95
N ASP A 128 18.05 -1.45 14.76
CA ASP A 128 17.97 -1.28 16.24
C ASP A 128 17.39 0.08 16.67
N GLY A 129 16.34 0.53 15.95
CA GLY A 129 15.66 1.80 16.25
C GLY A 129 16.41 3.06 15.84
N ARG A 130 17.46 2.94 15.03
CA ARG A 130 18.26 4.07 14.53
C ARG A 130 18.35 4.05 13.02
N ILE A 131 18.29 5.21 12.39
CA ILE A 131 18.62 5.37 10.99
C ILE A 131 20.14 5.31 10.85
N VAL A 132 20.64 4.29 10.17
CA VAL A 132 22.09 4.03 10.00
C VAL A 132 22.61 4.47 8.65
N GLU A 133 21.75 4.59 7.64
CA GLU A 133 22.09 5.12 6.33
C GLU A 133 20.87 5.76 5.68
N GLU A 134 21.11 6.78 4.87
CA GLU A 134 20.11 7.50 4.10
C GLU A 134 20.61 7.68 2.67
N GLY A 135 19.71 7.57 1.70
CA GLY A 135 20.06 7.74 0.29
C GLY A 135 18.82 7.85 -0.60
N GLY A 136 19.06 7.91 -1.88
CA GLY A 136 18.04 7.92 -2.90
C GLY A 136 17.84 6.55 -3.53
N ARG A 137 17.50 6.60 -4.81
CA ARG A 137 17.27 5.43 -5.67
C ARG A 137 18.47 4.48 -5.73
N GLU A 138 19.69 5.01 -5.71
CA GLU A 138 20.93 4.23 -5.71
C GLU A 138 21.05 3.34 -4.48
N LEU A 139 20.60 3.81 -3.31
CA LEU A 139 20.61 3.00 -2.09
C LEU A 139 19.57 1.87 -2.17
N ALA A 140 18.40 2.12 -2.79
CA ALA A 140 17.40 1.10 -3.03
C ALA A 140 17.98 -0.04 -3.91
N GLN A 141 18.72 0.29 -4.97
CA GLN A 141 19.37 -0.69 -5.84
C GLN A 141 20.40 -1.52 -5.08
N VAL A 142 21.23 -0.88 -4.26
CA VAL A 142 22.21 -1.60 -3.42
C VAL A 142 21.51 -2.57 -2.44
N LEU A 143 20.40 -2.15 -1.84
CA LEU A 143 19.62 -3.00 -0.94
C LEU A 143 18.98 -4.17 -1.69
N GLU A 144 18.50 -3.97 -2.91
CA GLU A 144 17.96 -5.04 -3.75
C GLU A 144 19.04 -6.08 -4.10
N ASP A 145 20.24 -5.63 -4.47
CA ASP A 145 21.31 -6.49 -4.93
C ASP A 145 22.02 -7.25 -3.78
N SER A 146 22.27 -6.59 -2.66
CA SER A 146 23.09 -7.12 -1.55
C SER A 146 22.34 -7.30 -0.22
N GLY A 147 21.08 -6.89 -0.13
CA GLY A 147 20.29 -6.99 1.10
C GLY A 147 20.79 -6.11 2.24
N TYR A 148 20.43 -6.46 3.47
CA TYR A 148 20.73 -5.69 4.68
C TYR A 148 22.00 -6.15 5.43
N GLU A 149 22.73 -7.15 4.91
CA GLU A 149 23.85 -7.79 5.65
C GLU A 149 24.92 -6.78 6.10
N ARG A 150 25.26 -5.80 5.26
CA ARG A 150 26.26 -4.78 5.58
C ARG A 150 25.87 -3.83 6.71
N PHE A 151 24.57 -3.76 7.04
CA PHE A 151 24.05 -2.87 8.09
C PHE A 151 23.82 -3.57 9.42
N ARG A 152 23.92 -4.91 9.45
CA ARG A 152 23.82 -5.66 10.69
C ARG A 152 25.06 -5.39 11.54
N PRO A 153 24.91 -5.07 12.84
CA PRO A 153 26.07 -5.00 13.72
C PRO A 153 26.80 -6.32 13.65
N ALA A 154 28.14 -6.26 13.51
CA ALA A 154 28.97 -7.43 13.60
C ALA A 154 28.61 -8.16 14.91
N THR A 155 27.98 -9.34 14.81
CA THR A 155 27.70 -10.17 15.98
C THR A 155 28.99 -10.39 16.72
N ALA A 156 29.12 -9.76 17.88
CA ALA A 156 30.23 -10.05 18.79
C ALA A 156 30.14 -11.55 19.13
N SER A 157 31.13 -12.30 18.63
CA SER A 157 31.36 -13.71 18.92
C SER A 157 31.73 -13.90 20.39
#